data_3ff306b79e3282496e7fea6a626b0432
#
_entry.id   3ff306b79e3282496e7fea6a626b0432
#
_cell.length_a   1.000
_cell.length_b   1.000
_cell.length_c   1.000
_cell.angle_alpha   90.00
_cell.angle_beta   90.00
_cell.angle_gamma   90.00
#
_symmetry.space_group_name_H-M   'P 1'
#
loop_
_entity.id
_entity.type
_entity.pdbx_description
1 polymer ?
#
loop_
_entity_poly.entity_id
_entity_poly.type
_entity_poly.pdbx_seq_one_letter_code
_entity_poly.pdbx_strand_id
1 'polypeptide(L)'
;LKVSCIIGAIYCVFAFIFVYLTSDYLSLLFIDASETAIIADIKQYLLYNSSCYYILSILFILRNLLQGLGYSFLAMFGGVAEMIARCIVAFCFVGMLGFSAICFANPLAWIFADVVFVAGWLYKRKELKLMVNQKDEFIEMNS
;
A
#
# COMPACT_ATOMS: atom_id res chain seq x y z
N LEU A 1 -7.04 -10.57 -10.39
CA LEU A 1 -6.14 -10.38 -9.26
C LEU A 1 -4.70 -10.78 -9.60
N LYS A 2 -4.42 -12.03 -10.06
CA LYS A 2 -3.05 -12.48 -10.40
C LYS A 2 -2.37 -11.56 -11.43
N VAL A 3 -3.05 -11.24 -12.52
CA VAL A 3 -2.53 -10.34 -13.56
C VAL A 3 -2.23 -8.95 -13.00
N SER A 4 -3.13 -8.39 -12.20
CA SER A 4 -2.93 -7.08 -11.55
C SER A 4 -1.70 -7.07 -10.63
N CYS A 5 -1.48 -8.16 -9.88
CA CYS A 5 -0.29 -8.29 -9.03
C CYS A 5 1.01 -8.35 -9.84
N ILE A 6 1.01 -9.03 -10.98
CA ILE A 6 2.18 -9.11 -11.87
C ILE A 6 2.50 -7.72 -12.45
N ILE A 7 1.48 -7.03 -12.97
CA ILE A 7 1.64 -5.67 -13.50
C ILE A 7 2.13 -4.72 -12.41
N GLY A 8 1.55 -4.82 -11.20
CA GLY A 8 1.97 -4.04 -10.05
C GLY A 8 3.43 -4.31 -9.65
N ALA A 9 3.88 -5.57 -9.68
CA ALA A 9 5.26 -5.91 -9.39
C ALA A 9 6.24 -5.31 -10.41
N ILE A 10 5.91 -5.40 -11.71
CA ILE A 10 6.73 -4.80 -12.77
C ILE A 10 6.82 -3.28 -12.58
N TYR A 11 5.68 -2.63 -12.31
CA TYR A 11 5.64 -1.20 -12.05
C TYR A 11 6.47 -0.79 -10.83
N CYS A 12 6.42 -1.56 -9.73
CA CYS A 12 7.20 -1.30 -8.53
C CYS A 12 8.72 -1.38 -8.78
N VAL A 13 9.16 -2.37 -9.56
CA VAL A 13 10.58 -2.49 -9.94
C VAL A 13 11.01 -1.28 -10.76
N PHE A 14 10.21 -0.89 -11.75
CA PHE A 14 10.49 0.31 -12.56
C PHE A 14 10.52 1.59 -11.71
N ALA A 15 9.52 1.77 -10.84
CA ALA A 15 9.44 2.93 -9.94
C ALA A 15 10.62 2.97 -8.96
N PHE A 16 11.04 1.83 -8.42
CA PHE A 16 12.22 1.75 -7.55
C PHE A 16 13.50 2.18 -8.27
N ILE A 17 13.73 1.64 -9.48
CA ILE A 17 14.91 2.02 -10.29
C ILE A 17 14.87 3.51 -10.63
N PHE A 18 13.70 4.02 -11.02
CA PHE A 18 13.53 5.43 -11.33
C PHE A 18 13.84 6.33 -10.13
N VAL A 19 13.28 6.04 -8.95
CA VAL A 19 13.55 6.81 -7.72
C VAL A 19 15.03 6.70 -7.34
N TYR A 20 15.63 5.52 -7.45
CA TYR A 20 17.05 5.33 -7.15
C TYR A 20 17.94 6.19 -8.04
N LEU A 21 17.68 6.26 -9.34
CA LEU A 21 18.47 7.05 -10.29
C LEU A 21 18.23 8.55 -10.17
N THR A 22 17.02 8.97 -9.76
CA THR A 22 16.64 10.40 -9.71
C THR A 22 16.67 10.99 -8.30
N SER A 23 16.96 10.20 -7.27
CA SER A 23 16.93 10.64 -5.87
C SER A 23 17.83 11.84 -5.59
N ASP A 24 19.01 11.91 -6.20
CA ASP A 24 19.94 13.01 -6.04
C ASP A 24 19.38 14.31 -6.66
N TYR A 25 18.83 14.21 -7.86
CA TYR A 25 18.22 15.36 -8.55
C TYR A 25 16.96 15.85 -7.84
N LEU A 26 16.13 14.91 -7.34
CA LEU A 26 14.92 15.25 -6.58
C LEU A 26 15.25 15.95 -5.26
N SER A 27 16.31 15.53 -4.57
CA SER A 27 16.73 16.17 -3.33
C SER A 27 17.22 17.61 -3.58
N LEU A 28 18.00 17.82 -4.63
CA LEU A 28 18.54 19.14 -5.01
C LEU A 28 17.47 20.11 -5.52
N LEU A 29 16.31 19.60 -5.97
CA LEU A 29 15.22 20.46 -6.42
C LEU A 29 14.54 21.22 -5.26
N PHE A 30 14.58 20.65 -4.05
CA PHE A 30 13.88 21.20 -2.87
C PHE A 30 14.82 21.82 -1.85
N ILE A 31 16.11 21.47 -1.87
CA ILE A 31 17.08 21.89 -0.83
C ILE A 31 18.38 22.31 -1.50
N ASP A 32 18.98 23.38 -0.95
CA ASP A 32 20.27 23.85 -1.40
C ASP A 32 21.38 22.81 -1.20
N ALA A 33 22.30 22.71 -2.15
CA ALA A 33 23.37 21.71 -2.16
C ALA A 33 24.33 21.83 -0.93
N SER A 34 24.23 22.89 -0.16
CA SER A 34 25.01 23.11 1.07
C SER A 34 24.55 22.24 2.25
N GLU A 35 23.27 21.81 2.26
CA GLU A 35 22.64 21.04 3.35
C GLU A 35 22.78 19.53 3.15
N THR A 36 24.01 19.03 3.13
CA THR A 36 24.32 17.63 2.82
C THR A 36 23.67 16.61 3.76
N ALA A 37 23.49 16.96 5.04
CA ALA A 37 22.84 16.08 6.03
C ALA A 37 21.37 15.85 5.68
N ILE A 38 20.63 16.90 5.33
CA ILE A 38 19.21 16.82 4.99
C ILE A 38 19.03 16.07 3.66
N ILE A 39 19.91 16.26 2.69
CA ILE A 39 19.91 15.54 1.42
C ILE A 39 20.09 14.03 1.66
N ALA A 40 21.00 13.63 2.57
CA ALA A 40 21.20 12.24 2.94
C ALA A 40 19.94 11.62 3.57
N ASP A 41 19.28 12.35 4.46
CA ASP A 41 18.05 11.92 5.11
C ASP A 41 16.90 11.75 4.11
N ILE A 42 16.73 12.68 3.17
CA ILE A 42 15.71 12.57 2.10
C ILE A 42 15.99 11.35 1.22
N LYS A 43 17.23 11.14 0.82
CA LYS A 43 17.62 9.99 0.00
C LYS A 43 17.33 8.67 0.72
N GLN A 44 17.67 8.59 2.00
CA GLN A 44 17.37 7.45 2.84
C GLN A 44 15.85 7.20 2.91
N TYR A 45 15.06 8.23 3.16
CA TYR A 45 13.60 8.15 3.19
C TYR A 45 13.03 7.65 1.87
N LEU A 46 13.45 8.20 0.73
CA LEU A 46 13.00 7.79 -0.60
C LEU A 46 13.32 6.32 -0.88
N LEU A 47 14.52 5.86 -0.53
CA LEU A 47 14.93 4.47 -0.74
C LEU A 47 14.12 3.49 0.12
N TYR A 48 13.91 3.79 1.41
CA TYR A 48 13.09 2.94 2.28
C TYR A 48 11.64 2.85 1.79
N ASN A 49 11.02 3.97 1.44
CA ASN A 49 9.65 3.96 0.92
C ASN A 49 9.55 3.24 -0.43
N SER A 50 10.50 3.47 -1.33
CA SER A 50 10.50 2.83 -2.66
C SER A 50 10.66 1.32 -2.57
N SER A 51 11.46 0.82 -1.63
CA SER A 51 11.63 -0.62 -1.39
C SER A 51 10.31 -1.28 -0.96
N CYS A 52 9.41 -0.54 -0.35
CA CYS A 52 8.12 -1.02 0.13
C CYS A 52 6.96 -0.77 -0.85
N TYR A 53 7.21 -0.26 -2.05
CA TYR A 53 6.16 0.01 -3.05
C TYR A 53 5.36 -1.23 -3.46
N TYR A 54 5.93 -2.42 -3.32
CA TYR A 54 5.18 -3.65 -3.59
C TYR A 54 4.02 -3.85 -2.60
N ILE A 55 4.25 -3.54 -1.32
CA ILE A 55 3.21 -3.58 -0.28
C ILE A 55 2.11 -2.58 -0.63
N LEU A 56 2.49 -1.35 -0.99
CA LEU A 56 1.55 -0.30 -1.43
C LEU A 56 0.75 -0.74 -2.67
N SER A 57 1.37 -1.43 -3.62
CA SER A 57 0.69 -1.96 -4.81
C SER A 57 -0.39 -2.97 -4.45
N ILE A 58 -0.09 -3.91 -3.53
CA ILE A 58 -1.07 -4.89 -3.03
C ILE A 58 -2.24 -4.16 -2.36
N LEU A 59 -1.96 -3.17 -1.53
CA LEU A 59 -2.96 -2.33 -0.86
C LEU A 59 -3.96 -1.73 -1.87
N PHE A 60 -3.46 -1.07 -2.91
CA PHE A 60 -4.32 -0.48 -3.93
C PHE A 60 -5.12 -1.51 -4.73
N ILE A 61 -4.51 -2.65 -5.06
CA ILE A 61 -5.20 -3.73 -5.78
C ILE A 61 -6.36 -4.28 -4.95
N LEU A 62 -6.12 -4.59 -3.67
CA LEU A 62 -7.16 -5.12 -2.77
C LEU A 62 -8.24 -4.09 -2.48
N ARG A 63 -7.86 -2.83 -2.24
CA ARG A 63 -8.80 -1.73 -2.03
C ARG A 63 -9.74 -1.55 -3.21
N ASN A 64 -9.18 -1.45 -4.43
CA ASN A 64 -9.97 -1.30 -5.65
C ASN A 64 -10.83 -2.54 -5.94
N LEU A 65 -10.32 -3.73 -5.65
CA LEU A 65 -11.09 -4.97 -5.77
C LEU A 65 -12.33 -4.94 -4.86
N LEU A 66 -12.17 -4.61 -3.59
CA LEU A 66 -13.27 -4.54 -2.63
C LEU A 66 -14.28 -3.44 -3.00
N GLN A 67 -13.81 -2.29 -3.46
CA GLN A 67 -14.68 -1.22 -3.95
C GLN A 67 -15.46 -1.64 -5.20
N GLY A 68 -14.81 -2.29 -6.16
CA GLY A 68 -15.45 -2.80 -7.37
C GLY A 68 -16.49 -3.91 -7.10
N LEU A 69 -16.34 -4.65 -6.01
CA LEU A 69 -17.32 -5.64 -5.53
C LEU A 69 -18.48 -5.01 -4.72
N GLY A 70 -18.49 -3.69 -4.55
CA GLY A 70 -19.52 -2.98 -3.79
C GLY A 70 -19.26 -2.88 -2.28
N TYR A 71 -18.12 -3.38 -1.79
CA TYR A 71 -17.76 -3.32 -0.37
C TYR A 71 -16.98 -2.04 -0.02
N SER A 72 -17.50 -0.88 -0.42
CA SER A 72 -16.87 0.44 -0.19
C SER A 72 -16.62 0.73 1.29
N PHE A 73 -17.45 0.19 2.17
CA PHE A 73 -17.29 0.34 3.62
C PHE A 73 -15.98 -0.31 4.13
N LEU A 74 -15.64 -1.49 3.61
CA LEU A 74 -14.38 -2.17 3.91
C LEU A 74 -13.15 -1.35 3.43
N ALA A 75 -13.27 -0.73 2.28
CA ALA A 75 -12.22 0.14 1.75
C ALA A 75 -12.01 1.39 2.62
N MET A 76 -13.09 1.95 3.19
CA MET A 76 -13.03 3.05 4.14
C MET A 76 -12.31 2.63 5.45
N PHE A 77 -12.67 1.47 6.01
CA PHE A 77 -12.00 0.95 7.22
C PHE A 77 -10.50 0.72 7.03
N GLY A 78 -10.08 0.26 5.84
CA GLY A 78 -8.67 0.14 5.52
C GLY A 78 -7.94 1.49 5.56
N GLY A 79 -8.56 2.56 5.04
CA GLY A 79 -8.02 3.91 5.14
C GLY A 79 -7.93 4.44 6.57
N VAL A 80 -8.93 4.16 7.40
CA VAL A 80 -8.91 4.50 8.84
C VAL A 80 -7.79 3.73 9.56
N ALA A 81 -7.63 2.45 9.28
CA ALA A 81 -6.56 1.63 9.85
C ALA A 81 -5.16 2.17 9.49
N GLU A 82 -4.98 2.58 8.23
CA GLU A 82 -3.75 3.23 7.76
C GLU A 82 -3.45 4.53 8.52
N MET A 83 -4.46 5.36 8.73
CA MET A 83 -4.33 6.60 9.50
C MET A 83 -3.97 6.32 10.97
N ILE A 84 -4.65 5.37 11.61
CA ILE A 84 -4.37 4.99 13.01
C ILE A 84 -2.94 4.47 13.14
N ALA A 85 -2.48 3.62 12.22
CA ALA A 85 -1.12 3.10 12.24
C ALA A 85 -0.07 4.22 12.13
N ARG A 86 -0.27 5.21 11.26
CA ARG A 86 0.60 6.39 11.17
C ARG A 86 0.61 7.21 12.47
N CYS A 87 -0.54 7.42 13.08
CA CYS A 87 -0.63 8.12 14.36
C CYS A 87 0.13 7.37 15.45
N ILE A 88 -0.03 6.04 15.56
CA ILE A 88 0.71 5.23 16.54
C ILE A 88 2.22 5.36 16.34
N VAL A 89 2.69 5.24 15.08
CA VAL A 89 4.12 5.39 14.80
C VAL A 89 4.62 6.79 15.15
N ALA A 90 3.88 7.84 14.79
CA ALA A 90 4.26 9.21 15.06
C ALA A 90 4.36 9.50 16.57
N PHE A 91 3.38 9.06 17.35
CA PHE A 91 3.35 9.38 18.79
C PHE A 91 4.23 8.46 19.65
N CYS A 92 4.33 7.17 19.28
CA CYS A 92 5.02 6.20 20.14
C CYS A 92 6.49 5.97 19.73
N PHE A 93 6.81 6.03 18.43
CA PHE A 93 8.13 5.60 17.96
C PHE A 93 9.05 6.76 17.56
N VAL A 94 8.54 7.92 17.18
CA VAL A 94 9.39 9.04 16.77
C VAL A 94 10.27 9.53 17.93
N GLY A 95 9.74 9.54 19.16
CA GLY A 95 10.50 9.91 20.36
C GLY A 95 11.67 8.97 20.69
N MET A 96 11.58 7.69 20.26
CA MET A 96 12.59 6.66 20.55
C MET A 96 13.59 6.45 19.40
N LEU A 97 13.12 6.48 18.17
CA LEU A 97 13.88 6.11 16.96
C LEU A 97 14.21 7.32 16.07
N GLY A 98 13.71 8.51 16.41
CA GLY A 98 13.95 9.72 15.64
C GLY A 98 13.53 9.62 14.18
N PHE A 99 14.39 10.06 13.25
CA PHE A 99 14.12 10.08 11.82
C PHE A 99 13.82 8.69 11.23
N SER A 100 14.43 7.64 11.74
CA SER A 100 14.19 6.26 11.27
C SER A 100 12.73 5.83 11.47
N ALA A 101 12.06 6.27 12.54
CA ALA A 101 10.64 5.98 12.75
C ALA A 101 9.77 6.60 11.65
N ILE A 102 10.12 7.80 11.20
CA ILE A 102 9.40 8.48 10.11
C ILE A 102 9.54 7.69 8.80
N CYS A 103 10.72 7.16 8.52
CA CYS A 103 10.97 6.32 7.35
C CYS A 103 10.10 5.06 7.31
N PHE A 104 9.86 4.45 8.47
CA PHE A 104 9.06 3.22 8.59
C PHE A 104 7.56 3.47 8.78
N ALA A 105 7.13 4.70 9.03
CA ALA A 105 5.73 5.02 9.28
C ALA A 105 4.81 4.62 8.13
N ASN A 106 5.19 4.92 6.89
CA ASN A 106 4.41 4.57 5.71
C ASN A 106 4.36 3.05 5.46
N PRO A 107 5.50 2.32 5.41
CA PRO A 107 5.49 0.87 5.24
C PRO A 107 4.65 0.15 6.29
N LEU A 108 4.76 0.53 7.56
CA LEU A 108 3.95 -0.06 8.64
C LEU A 108 2.47 0.22 8.45
N ALA A 109 2.09 1.45 8.09
CA ALA A 109 0.70 1.79 7.83
C ALA A 109 0.11 0.98 6.66
N TRP A 110 0.88 0.76 5.60
CA TRP A 110 0.46 -0.06 4.46
C TRP A 110 0.27 -1.53 4.84
N ILE A 111 1.17 -2.10 5.65
CA ILE A 111 1.02 -3.47 6.17
C ILE A 111 -0.25 -3.60 7.01
N PHE A 112 -0.52 -2.64 7.91
CA PHE A 112 -1.75 -2.65 8.71
C PHE A 112 -3.01 -2.59 7.84
N ALA A 113 -3.04 -1.72 6.85
CA ALA A 113 -4.16 -1.61 5.93
C ALA A 113 -4.32 -2.88 5.08
N ASP A 114 -3.22 -3.48 4.60
CA ASP A 114 -3.25 -4.73 3.86
C ASP A 114 -3.84 -5.88 4.69
N VAL A 115 -3.49 -5.99 5.96
CA VAL A 115 -4.08 -6.99 6.87
C VAL A 115 -5.61 -6.82 6.95
N VAL A 116 -6.10 -5.60 7.06
CA VAL A 116 -7.55 -5.31 7.08
C VAL A 116 -8.21 -5.71 5.75
N PHE A 117 -7.59 -5.36 4.61
CA PHE A 117 -8.14 -5.68 3.30
C PHE A 117 -8.12 -7.19 3.01
N VAL A 118 -7.03 -7.88 3.36
CA VAL A 118 -6.93 -9.34 3.21
C VAL A 118 -7.98 -10.04 4.07
N ALA A 119 -8.12 -9.63 5.33
CA ALA A 119 -9.13 -10.19 6.24
C ALA A 119 -10.56 -9.97 5.69
N GLY A 120 -10.86 -8.76 5.23
CA GLY A 120 -12.14 -8.43 4.61
C GLY A 120 -12.41 -9.24 3.35
N TRP A 121 -11.41 -9.39 2.48
CA TRP A 121 -11.53 -10.19 1.28
C TRP A 121 -11.73 -11.68 1.57
N LEU A 122 -10.98 -12.25 2.53
CA LEU A 122 -11.14 -13.64 2.93
C LEU A 122 -12.52 -13.93 3.52
N TYR A 123 -13.06 -13.00 4.31
CA TYR A 123 -14.39 -13.10 4.88
C TYR A 123 -15.47 -13.10 3.78
N LYS A 124 -15.38 -12.17 2.84
CA LYS A 124 -16.38 -12.00 1.77
C LYS A 124 -16.21 -12.98 0.59
N ARG A 125 -15.04 -13.54 0.40
CA ARG A 125 -14.76 -14.51 -0.65
C ARG A 125 -15.68 -15.74 -0.61
N LYS A 126 -16.06 -16.20 0.59
CA LYS A 126 -16.98 -17.33 0.75
C LYS A 126 -18.38 -16.97 0.26
N GLU A 127 -18.86 -15.80 0.64
CA GLU A 127 -20.17 -15.26 0.23
C GLU A 127 -20.24 -15.07 -1.30
N LEU A 128 -19.20 -14.51 -1.89
CA LEU A 128 -19.09 -14.35 -3.34
C LEU A 128 -19.14 -15.67 -4.11
N LYS A 129 -18.46 -16.71 -3.62
CA LYS A 129 -18.51 -18.04 -4.24
C LYS A 129 -19.90 -18.64 -4.23
N LEU A 130 -20.64 -18.47 -3.13
CA LEU A 130 -22.02 -18.96 -3.03
C LEU A 130 -22.94 -18.23 -4.04
N MET A 131 -22.80 -16.92 -4.17
CA MET A 131 -23.59 -16.14 -5.15
C MET A 131 -23.29 -16.54 -6.60
N VAL A 132 -22.03 -16.82 -6.92
CA VAL A 132 -21.65 -17.28 -8.27
C VAL A 132 -22.27 -18.66 -8.56
N ASN A 133 -22.14 -19.61 -7.65
CA ASN A 133 -22.71 -20.96 -7.84
C ASN A 133 -24.24 -20.91 -8.02
N GLN A 134 -24.95 -20.12 -7.21
CA GLN A 134 -26.41 -19.95 -7.36
C GLN A 134 -26.79 -19.36 -8.71
N LYS A 135 -25.99 -18.44 -9.23
CA LYS A 135 -26.23 -17.84 -10.55
C LYS A 135 -26.00 -18.87 -11.67
N ASP A 136 -24.96 -19.70 -11.55
CA ASP A 136 -24.67 -20.73 -12.54
C ASP A 136 -25.77 -21.79 -12.56
N GLU A 137 -26.27 -22.26 -11.38
CA GLU A 137 -27.41 -23.15 -11.27
C GLU A 137 -28.69 -22.57 -11.87
N PHE A 138 -28.95 -21.27 -11.68
CA PHE A 138 -30.11 -20.60 -12.25
C PHE A 138 -30.05 -20.51 -13.77
N ILE A 139 -28.84 -20.29 -14.34
CA ILE A 139 -28.64 -20.28 -15.79
C ILE A 139 -28.85 -21.66 -16.40
N GLU A 140 -28.34 -22.74 -15.74
CA GLU A 140 -28.52 -24.11 -16.19
C GLU A 140 -29.98 -24.57 -16.13
N MET A 141 -30.76 -24.12 -15.15
CA MET A 141 -32.19 -24.44 -15.07
C MET A 141 -33.06 -23.75 -16.15
N ASN A 142 -32.57 -22.63 -16.72
CA ASN A 142 -33.31 -21.85 -17.71
C ASN A 142 -32.77 -21.99 -19.16
N SER A 143 -31.80 -22.87 -19.37
CA SER A 143 -31.26 -23.21 -20.69
C SER A 143 -31.82 -24.55 -21.20
#